data_687347d62b9148cd6dc6ea691146a451
#
_entry.id   687347d62b9148cd6dc6ea691146a451
#
_cell.length_a   1.000
_cell.length_b   1.000
_cell.length_c   1.000
_cell.angle_alpha   90.00
_cell.angle_beta   90.00
_cell.angle_gamma   90.00
#
_symmetry.space_group_name_H-M   'P 1'
#
loop_
_entity.id
_entity.type
_entity.pdbx_description
1 polymer ?
#
loop_
_entity_poly.entity_id
_entity_poly.type
_entity_poly.pdbx_seq_one_letter_code
_entity_poly.pdbx_strand_id
1 'polypeptide(L)'
;MPVKDLRVAAFYGIKVVKDSNAHYLKTGESGCTLLDGEGNWQLVYNDSELRERTRFTIAHELGHILLGHELADGRGHYRTASDRRESAETQADEFAVRLLAPACVLWALNLQTADDIAAVCDISYTAAQFRSERMQLLRERGKFLASPLERQVYKSFEPWIEQQKRQKNPPE
;
A
#
# COMPACT_ATOMS: atom_id res chain seq x y z
N MET A 1 8.05 -7.86 4.49
CA MET A 1 8.70 -6.55 4.28
C MET A 1 7.89 -5.51 5.03
N PRO A 2 8.50 -4.68 5.77
CA PRO A 2 7.75 -3.65 6.47
C PRO A 2 7.86 -2.32 5.74
N VAL A 3 7.08 -2.12 4.67
CA VAL A 3 6.59 -0.76 4.51
C VAL A 3 5.70 -0.52 5.72
N LYS A 4 6.13 0.34 6.61
CA LYS A 4 5.34 0.72 7.76
C LYS A 4 4.39 1.83 7.28
N ASP A 5 3.28 1.42 6.69
CA ASP A 5 2.14 2.22 6.28
C ASP A 5 1.79 3.31 7.29
N LEU A 6 1.75 2.97 8.59
CA LEU A 6 1.58 3.94 9.69
C LEU A 6 2.67 5.02 9.72
N ARG A 7 3.91 4.72 9.31
CA ARG A 7 4.97 5.74 9.24
C ARG A 7 4.81 6.65 8.03
N VAL A 8 4.27 6.14 6.93
CA VAL A 8 3.95 6.96 5.75
C VAL A 8 2.86 7.95 6.12
N ALA A 9 1.78 7.50 6.76
CA ALA A 9 0.72 8.38 7.24
C ALA A 9 1.26 9.47 8.18
N ALA A 10 2.08 9.10 9.17
CA ALA A 10 2.68 10.04 10.11
C ALA A 10 3.59 11.07 9.43
N PHE A 11 4.34 10.68 8.39
CA PHE A 11 5.18 11.59 7.61
C PHE A 11 4.38 12.70 6.92
N TYR A 12 3.17 12.38 6.45
CA TYR A 12 2.26 13.34 5.83
C TYR A 12 1.30 14.02 6.82
N GLY A 13 1.48 13.83 8.14
CA GLY A 13 0.63 14.41 9.15
C GLY A 13 -0.78 13.81 9.21
N ILE A 14 -1.00 12.64 8.61
CA ILE A 14 -2.28 11.93 8.58
C ILE A 14 -2.44 11.15 9.88
N LYS A 15 -3.50 11.41 10.63
CA LYS A 15 -3.83 10.67 11.85
C LYS A 15 -4.48 9.35 11.48
N VAL A 16 -3.89 8.24 11.92
CA VAL A 16 -4.46 6.89 11.73
C VAL A 16 -5.13 6.43 13.02
N VAL A 17 -6.40 6.04 12.94
CA VAL A 17 -7.25 5.72 14.07
C VAL A 17 -7.89 4.34 13.88
N LYS A 18 -7.93 3.55 14.96
CA LYS A 18 -8.66 2.29 15.00
C LYS A 18 -10.15 2.56 15.14
N ASP A 19 -10.99 1.84 14.41
CA ASP A 19 -12.44 2.01 14.52
C ASP A 19 -12.97 1.56 15.89
N SER A 20 -12.34 0.60 16.56
CA SER A 20 -12.67 0.23 17.94
C SER A 20 -12.64 1.40 18.93
N ASN A 21 -11.89 2.48 18.59
CA ASN A 21 -11.81 3.70 19.39
C ASN A 21 -12.69 4.85 18.84
N ALA A 22 -13.07 4.80 17.58
CA ALA A 22 -13.68 5.92 16.88
C ALA A 22 -15.15 5.70 16.54
N HIS A 23 -15.54 4.46 16.23
CA HIS A 23 -16.90 4.07 15.82
C HIS A 23 -17.43 4.87 14.63
N TYR A 24 -16.58 5.10 13.62
CA TYR A 24 -16.92 5.86 12.42
C TYR A 24 -17.36 4.99 11.25
N LEU A 25 -16.91 3.72 11.21
CA LEU A 25 -17.18 2.83 10.09
C LEU A 25 -18.62 2.32 10.12
N LYS A 26 -19.24 2.26 8.94
CA LYS A 26 -20.52 1.58 8.74
C LYS A 26 -20.31 0.08 8.67
N THR A 27 -21.39 -0.67 8.86
CA THR A 27 -21.35 -2.14 8.71
C THR A 27 -20.82 -2.53 7.35
N GLY A 28 -19.76 -3.33 7.32
CA GLY A 28 -19.11 -3.82 6.09
C GLY A 28 -18.01 -2.92 5.53
N GLU A 29 -17.76 -1.74 6.11
CA GLU A 29 -16.61 -0.90 5.73
C GLU A 29 -15.33 -1.38 6.41
N SER A 30 -14.25 -1.47 5.63
CA SER A 30 -12.91 -1.83 6.13
C SER A 30 -12.10 -0.60 6.59
N GLY A 31 -12.36 0.56 5.98
CA GLY A 31 -11.73 1.82 6.30
C GLY A 31 -12.47 3.01 5.71
N CYS A 32 -12.11 4.19 6.15
CA CYS A 32 -12.56 5.44 5.55
C CYS A 32 -11.58 6.57 5.85
N THR A 33 -11.64 7.60 5.03
CA THR A 33 -10.87 8.83 5.20
C THR A 33 -11.80 9.98 5.55
N LEU A 34 -11.38 10.82 6.51
CA LEU A 34 -12.16 11.94 7.01
C LEU A 34 -11.30 13.19 7.07
N LEU A 35 -11.94 14.35 7.03
CA LEU A 35 -11.33 15.61 7.50
C LEU A 35 -11.89 15.93 8.90
N ASP A 36 -11.00 16.25 9.84
CA ASP A 36 -11.42 16.74 11.15
C ASP A 36 -11.91 18.21 11.08
N GLY A 37 -12.40 18.73 12.22
CA GLY A 37 -12.90 20.10 12.27
C GLY A 37 -11.86 21.19 11.98
N GLU A 38 -10.58 20.85 11.95
CA GLU A 38 -9.46 21.73 11.65
C GLU A 38 -8.95 21.54 10.20
N GLY A 39 -9.54 20.61 9.44
CA GLY A 39 -9.15 20.29 8.07
C GLY A 39 -7.97 19.32 7.96
N ASN A 40 -7.61 18.63 9.04
CA ASN A 40 -6.56 17.62 8.98
C ASN A 40 -7.12 16.25 8.57
N TRP A 41 -6.35 15.51 7.80
CA TRP A 41 -6.72 14.17 7.38
C TRP A 41 -6.68 13.16 8.54
N GLN A 42 -7.77 12.41 8.66
CA GLN A 42 -7.85 11.23 9.51
C GLN A 42 -8.19 10.00 8.66
N LEU A 43 -7.49 8.92 8.89
CA LEU A 43 -7.75 7.61 8.31
C LEU A 43 -8.23 6.69 9.41
N VAL A 44 -9.46 6.17 9.29
CA VAL A 44 -10.02 5.18 10.21
C VAL A 44 -9.99 3.82 9.55
N TYR A 45 -9.63 2.78 10.29
CA TYR A 45 -9.58 1.42 9.80
C TYR A 45 -10.19 0.42 10.77
N ASN A 46 -10.77 -0.65 10.25
CA ASN A 46 -11.33 -1.74 11.02
C ASN A 46 -10.20 -2.64 11.57
N ASP A 47 -9.91 -2.50 12.85
CA ASP A 47 -8.85 -3.25 13.54
C ASP A 47 -9.26 -4.67 13.97
N SER A 48 -10.48 -5.11 13.66
CA SER A 48 -10.92 -6.49 13.83
C SER A 48 -10.60 -7.39 12.63
N GLU A 49 -10.21 -6.81 11.49
CA GLU A 49 -9.85 -7.55 10.29
C GLU A 49 -8.44 -8.16 10.36
N LEU A 50 -8.17 -9.12 9.46
CA LEU A 50 -6.84 -9.72 9.33
C LEU A 50 -5.79 -8.65 9.04
N ARG A 51 -4.58 -8.89 9.53
CA ARG A 51 -3.48 -7.91 9.45
C ARG A 51 -3.16 -7.48 8.02
N GLU A 52 -3.07 -8.40 7.08
CA GLU A 52 -2.82 -8.09 5.67
C GLU A 52 -3.94 -7.23 5.07
N ARG A 53 -5.21 -7.48 5.47
CA ARG A 53 -6.34 -6.68 5.04
C ARG A 53 -6.30 -5.28 5.64
N THR A 54 -6.06 -5.17 6.95
CA THR A 54 -5.88 -3.89 7.64
C THR A 54 -4.77 -3.05 6.98
N ARG A 55 -3.62 -3.66 6.67
CA ARG A 55 -2.52 -2.98 6.00
C ARG A 55 -2.90 -2.50 4.60
N PHE A 56 -3.59 -3.35 3.84
CA PHE A 56 -4.07 -2.97 2.51
C PHE A 56 -5.06 -1.80 2.61
N THR A 57 -6.01 -1.84 3.52
CA THR A 57 -6.98 -0.77 3.79
C THR A 57 -6.28 0.55 4.10
N ILE A 58 -5.32 0.57 5.03
CA ILE A 58 -4.56 1.78 5.35
C ILE A 58 -3.82 2.32 4.13
N ALA A 59 -3.17 1.45 3.35
CA ALA A 59 -2.45 1.86 2.14
C ALA A 59 -3.39 2.38 1.03
N HIS A 60 -4.58 1.80 0.89
CA HIS A 60 -5.63 2.20 -0.03
C HIS A 60 -6.17 3.60 0.31
N GLU A 61 -6.54 3.82 1.57
CA GLU A 61 -7.02 5.11 2.05
C GLU A 61 -5.93 6.21 1.92
N LEU A 62 -4.67 5.87 2.19
CA LEU A 62 -3.54 6.76 1.89
C LEU A 62 -3.45 7.07 0.40
N GLY A 63 -3.74 6.12 -0.47
CA GLY A 63 -3.80 6.31 -1.92
C GLY A 63 -4.81 7.39 -2.28
N HIS A 64 -6.00 7.35 -1.74
CA HIS A 64 -7.02 8.37 -1.97
C HIS A 64 -6.54 9.76 -1.56
N ILE A 65 -5.95 9.92 -0.38
CA ILE A 65 -5.44 11.21 0.08
C ILE A 65 -4.29 11.71 -0.81
N LEU A 66 -3.29 10.87 -1.06
CA LEU A 66 -2.07 11.30 -1.74
C LEU A 66 -2.23 11.49 -3.25
N LEU A 67 -3.23 10.84 -3.86
CA LEU A 67 -3.61 11.05 -5.26
C LEU A 67 -4.59 12.21 -5.45
N GLY A 68 -5.06 12.82 -4.36
CA GLY A 68 -5.94 13.97 -4.39
C GLY A 68 -7.37 13.64 -4.83
N HIS A 69 -7.86 12.44 -4.50
CA HIS A 69 -9.24 12.09 -4.77
C HIS A 69 -10.18 12.93 -3.91
N GLU A 70 -11.20 13.55 -4.55
CA GLU A 70 -12.13 14.44 -3.86
C GLU A 70 -13.11 13.66 -2.96
N LEU A 71 -13.34 14.14 -1.75
CA LEU A 71 -14.37 13.61 -0.85
C LEU A 71 -15.77 14.11 -1.29
N ALA A 72 -16.76 13.23 -1.35
CA ALA A 72 -18.13 13.61 -1.75
C ALA A 72 -18.90 14.36 -0.66
N ASP A 73 -18.68 14.01 0.62
CA ASP A 73 -19.48 14.45 1.75
C ASP A 73 -18.67 14.70 3.03
N GLY A 74 -17.35 14.93 2.89
CA GLY A 74 -16.44 15.05 4.04
C GLY A 74 -16.11 13.70 4.69
N ARG A 75 -16.71 12.62 4.21
CA ARG A 75 -16.44 11.24 4.59
C ARG A 75 -16.13 10.46 3.34
N GLY A 76 -14.97 9.97 3.11
CA GLY A 76 -14.50 8.96 2.16
C GLY A 76 -15.31 8.52 0.92
N HIS A 77 -16.44 9.17 0.63
CA HIS A 77 -17.19 8.96 -0.60
C HIS A 77 -16.73 9.99 -1.63
N TYR A 78 -15.96 9.54 -2.58
CA TYR A 78 -15.38 10.42 -3.60
C TYR A 78 -16.44 10.90 -4.60
N ARG A 79 -16.51 12.23 -4.84
CA ARG A 79 -17.41 12.85 -5.81
C ARG A 79 -16.97 12.47 -7.21
N THR A 80 -17.65 11.48 -7.80
CA THR A 80 -17.41 11.23 -9.22
C THR A 80 -18.65 10.63 -9.89
N ALA A 81 -18.84 10.93 -11.17
CA ALA A 81 -19.66 10.11 -12.05
C ALA A 81 -19.17 8.65 -11.94
N SER A 82 -20.03 7.64 -12.10
CA SER A 82 -19.73 6.23 -11.86
C SER A 82 -18.37 5.79 -12.40
N ASP A 83 -18.03 6.19 -13.61
CA ASP A 83 -16.78 5.80 -14.27
C ASP A 83 -15.52 6.40 -13.61
N ARG A 84 -15.60 7.58 -13.03
CA ARG A 84 -14.48 8.21 -12.31
C ARG A 84 -14.29 7.60 -10.93
N ARG A 85 -15.38 7.16 -10.29
CA ARG A 85 -15.32 6.48 -8.99
C ARG A 85 -14.58 5.15 -9.15
N GLU A 86 -14.95 4.34 -10.14
CA GLU A 86 -14.25 3.09 -10.45
C GLU A 86 -12.76 3.33 -10.75
N SER A 87 -12.44 4.39 -11.49
CA SER A 87 -11.06 4.80 -11.74
C SER A 87 -10.32 5.21 -10.47
N ALA A 88 -10.95 5.93 -9.54
CA ALA A 88 -10.32 6.35 -8.28
C ALA A 88 -10.03 5.16 -7.36
N GLU A 89 -10.97 4.22 -7.23
CA GLU A 89 -10.77 2.99 -6.47
C GLU A 89 -9.62 2.15 -7.07
N THR A 90 -9.62 1.99 -8.40
CA THR A 90 -8.54 1.27 -9.09
C THR A 90 -7.18 1.93 -8.87
N GLN A 91 -7.11 3.27 -8.90
CA GLN A 91 -5.87 4.00 -8.62
C GLN A 91 -5.41 3.83 -7.17
N ALA A 92 -6.33 3.84 -6.21
CA ALA A 92 -6.03 3.62 -4.80
C ALA A 92 -5.55 2.18 -4.55
N ASP A 93 -6.17 1.19 -5.19
CA ASP A 93 -5.73 -0.21 -5.14
C ASP A 93 -4.33 -0.38 -5.72
N GLU A 94 -4.09 0.19 -6.91
CA GLU A 94 -2.75 0.17 -7.53
C GLU A 94 -1.69 0.86 -6.66
N PHE A 95 -2.05 1.98 -6.04
CA PHE A 95 -1.18 2.67 -5.10
C PHE A 95 -0.85 1.78 -3.91
N ALA A 96 -1.86 1.18 -3.28
CA ALA A 96 -1.69 0.28 -2.13
C ALA A 96 -0.76 -0.89 -2.44
N VAL A 97 -0.99 -1.59 -3.55
CA VAL A 97 -0.15 -2.72 -3.97
C VAL A 97 1.29 -2.27 -4.25
N ARG A 98 1.48 -1.11 -4.90
CA ARG A 98 2.82 -0.58 -5.21
C ARG A 98 3.56 -0.12 -3.96
N LEU A 99 2.86 0.48 -3.01
CA LEU A 99 3.41 0.90 -1.72
C LEU A 99 3.85 -0.31 -0.89
N LEU A 100 2.98 -1.32 -0.76
CA LEU A 100 3.23 -2.49 0.07
C LEU A 100 4.23 -3.48 -0.54
N ALA A 101 4.35 -3.51 -1.88
CA ALA A 101 5.24 -4.40 -2.62
C ALA A 101 6.01 -3.66 -3.73
N PRO A 102 7.00 -2.79 -3.40
CA PRO A 102 7.75 -2.01 -4.38
C PRO A 102 8.51 -2.88 -5.38
N ALA A 103 8.39 -2.55 -6.68
CA ALA A 103 8.96 -3.33 -7.76
C ALA A 103 10.47 -3.56 -7.64
N CYS A 104 11.22 -2.52 -7.27
CA CYS A 104 12.67 -2.60 -7.10
C CYS A 104 13.10 -3.57 -5.99
N VAL A 105 12.28 -3.71 -4.95
CA VAL A 105 12.51 -4.66 -3.85
C VAL A 105 12.24 -6.09 -4.30
N LEU A 106 11.09 -6.32 -4.96
CA LEU A 106 10.73 -7.64 -5.48
C LEU A 106 11.76 -8.14 -6.51
N TRP A 107 12.22 -7.23 -7.37
CA TRP A 107 13.28 -7.51 -8.34
C TRP A 107 14.60 -7.87 -7.64
N ALA A 108 15.04 -7.07 -6.67
CA ALA A 108 16.31 -7.29 -5.97
C ALA A 108 16.37 -8.60 -5.17
N LEU A 109 15.22 -9.07 -4.67
CA LEU A 109 15.08 -10.34 -3.96
C LEU A 109 14.71 -11.49 -4.89
N ASN A 110 14.57 -11.24 -6.19
CA ASN A 110 14.14 -12.20 -7.21
C ASN A 110 12.84 -12.93 -6.84
N LEU A 111 11.85 -12.20 -6.26
CA LEU A 111 10.54 -12.75 -5.94
C LEU A 111 9.70 -12.82 -7.20
N GLN A 112 9.29 -14.02 -7.61
CA GLN A 112 8.59 -14.25 -8.88
C GLN A 112 7.17 -14.76 -8.69
N THR A 113 6.92 -15.55 -7.66
CA THR A 113 5.62 -16.16 -7.40
C THR A 113 4.75 -15.28 -6.51
N ALA A 114 3.44 -15.46 -6.61
CA ALA A 114 2.49 -14.79 -5.70
C ALA A 114 2.72 -15.22 -4.24
N ASP A 115 3.04 -16.48 -3.99
CA ASP A 115 3.33 -16.99 -2.65
C ASP A 115 4.54 -16.31 -2.01
N ASP A 116 5.65 -16.19 -2.75
CA ASP A 116 6.86 -15.51 -2.27
C ASP A 116 6.57 -14.02 -1.96
N ILE A 117 5.83 -13.37 -2.85
CA ILE A 117 5.47 -11.95 -2.69
C ILE A 117 4.56 -11.77 -1.49
N ALA A 118 3.51 -12.59 -1.35
CA ALA A 118 2.59 -12.53 -0.22
C ALA A 118 3.33 -12.71 1.12
N ALA A 119 4.16 -13.75 1.22
CA ALA A 119 4.93 -14.05 2.43
C ALA A 119 5.91 -12.94 2.81
N VAL A 120 6.68 -12.42 1.82
CA VAL A 120 7.71 -11.42 2.08
C VAL A 120 7.11 -10.02 2.32
N CYS A 121 6.05 -9.67 1.60
CA CYS A 121 5.42 -8.35 1.69
C CYS A 121 4.31 -8.25 2.71
N ASP A 122 3.85 -9.39 3.28
CA ASP A 122 2.76 -9.45 4.25
C ASP A 122 1.47 -8.80 3.67
N ILE A 123 1.07 -9.30 2.51
CA ILE A 123 -0.12 -8.91 1.74
C ILE A 123 -0.93 -10.15 1.36
N SER A 124 -2.21 -9.98 1.03
CA SER A 124 -3.05 -11.09 0.60
C SER A 124 -2.52 -11.75 -0.68
N TYR A 125 -2.84 -13.04 -0.85
CA TYR A 125 -2.48 -13.78 -2.07
C TYR A 125 -3.02 -13.11 -3.34
N THR A 126 -4.25 -12.60 -3.30
CA THR A 126 -4.86 -11.89 -4.44
C THR A 126 -4.05 -10.65 -4.81
N ALA A 127 -3.68 -9.81 -3.85
CA ALA A 127 -2.84 -8.63 -4.10
C ALA A 127 -1.45 -9.03 -4.64
N ALA A 128 -0.88 -10.11 -4.11
CA ALA A 128 0.40 -10.65 -4.56
C ALA A 128 0.32 -11.22 -5.99
N GLN A 129 -0.78 -11.83 -6.38
CA GLN A 129 -1.01 -12.33 -7.73
C GLN A 129 -1.01 -11.17 -8.75
N PHE A 130 -1.81 -10.14 -8.55
CA PHE A 130 -1.78 -8.94 -9.40
C PHE A 130 -0.39 -8.33 -9.49
N ARG A 131 0.34 -8.36 -8.37
CA ARG A 131 1.70 -7.83 -8.33
C ARG A 131 2.68 -8.69 -9.11
N SER A 132 2.59 -10.01 -9.04
CA SER A 132 3.46 -10.93 -9.78
C SER A 132 3.28 -10.79 -11.29
N GLU A 133 2.05 -10.69 -11.78
CA GLU A 133 1.74 -10.45 -13.18
C GLU A 133 2.38 -9.15 -13.69
N ARG A 134 2.24 -8.08 -12.90
CA ARG A 134 2.88 -6.80 -13.23
C ARG A 134 4.40 -6.88 -13.23
N MET A 135 4.99 -7.64 -12.29
CA MET A 135 6.43 -7.86 -12.22
C MET A 135 6.96 -8.63 -13.42
N GLN A 136 6.21 -9.60 -13.95
CA GLN A 136 6.56 -10.31 -15.16
C GLN A 136 6.70 -9.34 -16.36
N LEU A 137 5.72 -8.47 -16.56
CA LEU A 137 5.78 -7.45 -17.63
C LEU A 137 6.97 -6.49 -17.47
N LEU A 138 7.31 -6.13 -16.22
CA LEU A 138 8.47 -5.26 -15.98
C LEU A 138 9.80 -5.98 -16.27
N ARG A 139 9.90 -7.28 -15.99
CA ARG A 139 11.06 -8.12 -16.32
C ARG A 139 11.26 -8.24 -17.83
N GLU A 140 10.20 -8.55 -18.57
CA GLU A 140 10.23 -8.61 -20.03
C GLU A 140 10.71 -7.31 -20.68
N ARG A 141 10.38 -6.17 -20.07
CA ARG A 141 10.81 -4.84 -20.54
C ARG A 141 12.19 -4.41 -20.04
N GLY A 142 12.83 -5.17 -19.15
CA GLY A 142 14.12 -4.84 -18.54
C GLY A 142 14.14 -3.50 -17.79
N LYS A 143 12.97 -3.05 -17.26
CA LYS A 143 12.81 -1.71 -16.68
C LYS A 143 12.82 -1.74 -15.14
N PHE A 144 13.99 -1.96 -14.55
CA PHE A 144 14.20 -1.80 -13.11
C PHE A 144 15.30 -0.80 -12.84
N LEU A 145 15.16 -0.02 -11.77
CA LEU A 145 16.08 1.04 -11.35
C LEU A 145 16.37 2.08 -12.46
N ALA A 146 15.44 2.22 -13.40
CA ALA A 146 15.59 3.10 -14.56
C ALA A 146 15.49 4.58 -14.16
N SER A 147 14.57 4.93 -13.24
CA SER A 147 14.34 6.31 -12.81
C SER A 147 15.15 6.67 -11.55
N PRO A 148 15.50 7.97 -11.35
CA PRO A 148 16.12 8.42 -10.11
C PRO A 148 15.29 8.13 -8.86
N LEU A 149 13.96 8.29 -8.94
CA LEU A 149 13.04 8.01 -7.84
C LEU A 149 13.05 6.54 -7.45
N GLU A 150 13.02 5.64 -8.44
CA GLU A 150 13.09 4.21 -8.17
C GLU A 150 14.41 3.81 -7.50
N ARG A 151 15.53 4.41 -7.91
CA ARG A 151 16.83 4.20 -7.25
C ARG A 151 16.85 4.74 -5.82
N GLN A 152 16.17 5.85 -5.55
CA GLN A 152 16.03 6.39 -4.20
C GLN A 152 15.21 5.46 -3.30
N VAL A 153 14.09 4.93 -3.81
CA VAL A 153 13.28 3.93 -3.10
C VAL A 153 14.13 2.68 -2.82
N TYR A 154 14.84 2.17 -3.81
CA TYR A 154 15.73 1.03 -3.64
C TYR A 154 16.74 1.24 -2.51
N LYS A 155 17.45 2.37 -2.51
CA LYS A 155 18.42 2.72 -1.46
C LYS A 155 17.80 2.70 -0.06
N SER A 156 16.57 3.15 0.08
CA SER A 156 15.86 3.14 1.37
C SER A 156 15.61 1.73 1.90
N PHE A 157 15.53 0.73 1.02
CA PHE A 157 15.32 -0.68 1.36
C PHE A 157 16.60 -1.53 1.31
N GLU A 158 17.70 -1.01 0.80
CA GLU A 158 18.94 -1.76 0.58
C GLU A 158 19.44 -2.51 1.83
N PRO A 159 19.49 -1.90 3.05
CA PRO A 159 19.93 -2.63 4.24
C PRO A 159 19.04 -3.84 4.57
N TRP A 160 17.72 -3.68 4.37
CA TRP A 160 16.78 -4.77 4.61
C TRP A 160 16.89 -5.85 3.50
N ILE A 161 17.06 -5.46 2.24
CA ILE A 161 17.27 -6.40 1.12
C ILE A 161 18.50 -7.27 1.37
N GLU A 162 19.61 -6.67 1.76
CA GLU A 162 20.85 -7.40 2.06
C GLU A 162 20.69 -8.35 3.26
N GLN A 163 19.94 -7.94 4.27
CA GLN A 163 19.59 -8.83 5.39
C GLN A 163 18.80 -10.06 4.92
N GLN A 164 17.80 -9.87 4.04
CA GLN A 164 17.01 -10.97 3.48
C GLN A 164 17.85 -11.93 2.64
N LYS A 165 18.76 -11.40 1.81
CA LYS A 165 19.67 -12.22 1.00
C LYS A 165 20.59 -13.09 1.87
N ARG A 166 21.14 -12.53 2.96
CA ARG A 166 21.98 -13.28 3.92
C ARG A 166 21.21 -14.38 4.64
N GLN A 167 19.94 -14.15 4.95
CA GLN A 167 19.08 -15.17 5.58
C GLN A 167 18.76 -16.34 4.65
N LYS A 168 18.64 -16.08 3.33
CA LYS A 168 18.42 -17.12 2.32
C LYS A 168 19.70 -17.90 1.98
N ASN A 169 20.85 -17.24 2.05
CA ASN A 169 22.16 -17.82 1.77
C ASN A 169 23.11 -17.50 2.93
N PRO A 170 23.03 -18.24 4.06
CA PRO A 170 23.96 -18.03 5.17
C PRO A 170 25.39 -18.30 4.68
N PRO A 171 26.38 -17.50 5.07
CA PRO A 171 27.78 -17.81 4.81
C PRO A 171 28.15 -19.17 5.44
N GLU A 172 28.89 -20.00 4.71
CA GLU A 172 29.45 -21.26 5.20
C GLU A 172 30.38 -21.03 6.39
#